data_9230178a1cc91ef7536308afc4790d3c
#
_entry.id   9230178a1cc91ef7536308afc4790d3c
#
_cell.length_a   1.000
_cell.length_b   1.000
_cell.length_c   1.000
_cell.angle_alpha   90.00
_cell.angle_beta   90.00
_cell.angle_gamma   90.00
#
_symmetry.space_group_name_H-M   'P 1'
#
loop_
_entity.id
_entity.type
_entity.pdbx_description
1 polymer ?
#
loop_
_entity_poly.entity_id
_entity_poly.type
_entity_poly.pdbx_seq_one_letter_code
_entity_poly.pdbx_strand_id
1 'polypeptide(L)'
;MYSFEIRDHLDKIFEKIGKKNKKQLEIIYNKIAEVIENPQHYKNLKSPLQHLKSVHIDKSFVLLFSVDENLKKVTFEEFDHHDRIYN
;
A
#
# COMPACT_ATOMS: atom_id res chain seq x y z
N MET A 1 -9.68 -12.74 7.59
CA MET A 1 -9.12 -11.38 7.46
C MET A 1 -7.65 -11.39 7.90
N TYR A 2 -6.82 -10.65 7.22
CA TYR A 2 -5.41 -10.52 7.56
C TYR A 2 -5.22 -9.40 8.57
N SER A 3 -4.24 -9.55 9.47
CA SER A 3 -3.76 -8.41 10.25
C SER A 3 -2.88 -7.55 9.37
N PHE A 4 -2.56 -6.32 9.80
CA PHE A 4 -1.70 -5.48 8.99
C PHE A 4 -0.82 -4.58 9.84
N GLU A 5 0.22 -4.11 9.19
CA GLU A 5 1.17 -3.16 9.76
C GLU A 5 1.51 -2.12 8.71
N ILE A 6 1.70 -0.89 9.13
CA ILE A 6 2.14 0.20 8.27
C ILE A 6 3.53 0.60 8.75
N ARG A 7 4.51 0.62 7.83
CA ARG A 7 5.88 1.03 8.19
C ARG A 7 5.88 2.46 8.75
N ASP A 8 6.76 2.71 9.70
CA ASP A 8 6.81 4.00 10.40
C ASP A 8 6.95 5.19 9.44
N HIS A 9 7.78 5.05 8.41
CA HIS A 9 7.94 6.15 7.45
C HIS A 9 6.66 6.42 6.65
N LEU A 10 5.83 5.40 6.44
CA LEU A 10 4.55 5.60 5.78
C LEU A 10 3.54 6.30 6.70
N ASP A 11 3.56 5.99 7.98
CA ASP A 11 2.69 6.69 8.93
C ASP A 11 2.94 8.19 8.88
N LYS A 12 4.21 8.60 8.78
CA LYS A 12 4.57 10.00 8.68
C LYS A 12 4.09 10.62 7.37
N ILE A 13 4.23 9.88 6.28
CA ILE A 13 3.75 10.33 4.97
C ILE A 13 2.23 10.51 5.01
N PHE A 14 1.51 9.55 5.54
CA PHE A 14 0.05 9.60 5.62
C PHE A 14 -0.42 10.76 6.51
N GLU A 15 0.30 11.02 7.59
CA GLU A 15 -0.01 12.15 8.46
C GLU A 15 0.10 13.48 7.71
N LYS A 16 1.15 13.65 6.90
CA LYS A 16 1.33 14.84 6.09
C LYS A 16 0.23 14.98 5.03
N ILE A 17 -0.12 13.85 4.40
CA ILE A 17 -1.19 13.85 3.41
C ILE A 17 -2.51 14.27 4.06
N GLY A 18 -2.80 13.75 5.24
CA GLY A 18 -4.03 14.08 5.96
C GLY A 18 -4.17 15.56 6.28
N LYS A 19 -3.05 16.24 6.48
CA LYS A 19 -3.07 17.70 6.72
C LYS A 19 -3.35 18.50 5.46
N LYS A 20 -2.95 18.00 4.30
CA LYS A 20 -3.08 18.73 3.03
C LYS A 20 -4.26 18.27 2.19
N ASN A 21 -4.61 16.99 2.26
CA ASN A 21 -5.62 16.41 1.40
C ASN A 21 -6.30 15.24 2.12
N LYS A 22 -7.31 15.58 2.91
CA LYS A 22 -8.05 14.60 3.70
C LYS A 22 -8.72 13.55 2.83
N LYS A 23 -9.17 13.94 1.64
CA LYS A 23 -9.83 13.02 0.73
C LYS A 23 -8.87 11.95 0.22
N GLN A 24 -7.65 12.32 -0.10
CA GLN A 24 -6.65 11.35 -0.53
C GLN A 24 -6.33 10.36 0.59
N LEU A 25 -6.21 10.85 1.82
CA LEU A 25 -5.97 9.96 2.95
C LEU A 25 -7.11 8.97 3.13
N GLU A 26 -8.34 9.43 2.96
CA GLU A 26 -9.52 8.57 3.03
C GLU A 26 -9.47 7.47 1.97
N ILE A 27 -9.09 7.84 0.75
CA ILE A 27 -8.93 6.87 -0.34
C ILE A 27 -7.87 5.83 0.03
N ILE A 28 -6.74 6.26 0.59
CA ILE A 28 -5.67 5.36 1.03
C ILE A 28 -6.20 4.35 2.04
N TYR A 29 -6.88 4.81 3.08
CA TYR A 29 -7.39 3.91 4.12
C TYR A 29 -8.49 2.99 3.62
N ASN A 30 -9.30 3.44 2.68
CA ASN A 30 -10.29 2.59 2.05
C ASN A 30 -9.62 1.46 1.26
N LYS A 31 -8.53 1.77 0.57
CA LYS A 31 -7.78 0.74 -0.16
C LYS A 31 -7.08 -0.23 0.78
N ILE A 32 -6.55 0.27 1.88
CA ILE A 32 -5.96 -0.61 2.90
C ILE A 32 -7.01 -1.61 3.40
N ALA A 33 -8.21 -1.15 3.69
CA ALA A 33 -9.30 -2.02 4.13
C ALA A 33 -9.63 -3.09 3.08
N GLU A 34 -9.67 -2.72 1.80
CA GLU A 34 -9.91 -3.68 0.72
C GLU A 34 -8.77 -4.71 0.62
N VAL A 35 -7.53 -4.24 0.72
CA VAL A 35 -6.37 -5.11 0.60
C VAL A 35 -6.35 -6.18 1.69
N ILE A 36 -6.61 -5.82 2.94
CA ILE A 36 -6.53 -6.78 4.05
C ILE A 36 -7.65 -7.81 4.01
N GLU A 37 -8.72 -7.55 3.28
CA GLU A 37 -9.78 -8.54 3.07
C GLU A 37 -9.34 -9.64 2.12
N ASN A 38 -8.60 -9.28 1.06
CA ASN A 38 -8.15 -10.25 0.07
C ASN A 38 -6.85 -9.78 -0.60
N PRO A 39 -5.73 -9.87 0.09
CA PRO A 39 -4.47 -9.38 -0.46
C PRO A 39 -3.99 -10.16 -1.69
N GLN A 40 -4.42 -11.40 -1.85
CA GLN A 40 -4.01 -12.22 -2.99
C GLN A 40 -4.70 -11.83 -4.29
N HIS A 41 -5.71 -10.97 -4.22
CA HIS A 41 -6.35 -10.41 -5.42
C HIS A 41 -5.39 -9.53 -6.24
N TYR A 42 -4.37 -8.99 -5.60
CA TYR A 42 -3.47 -8.01 -6.22
C TYR A 42 -2.23 -8.69 -6.79
N LYS A 43 -1.71 -8.12 -7.89
CA LYS A 43 -0.56 -8.71 -8.60
C LYS A 43 0.76 -8.31 -7.98
N ASN A 44 1.72 -9.21 -8.08
CA ASN A 44 3.09 -8.91 -7.67
C ASN A 44 3.78 -8.06 -8.73
N LEU A 45 4.75 -7.28 -8.29
CA LEU A 45 5.58 -6.51 -9.19
C LEU A 45 6.58 -7.42 -9.88
N LYS A 46 7.20 -6.92 -10.95
CA LYS A 46 8.23 -7.64 -11.66
C LYS A 46 9.56 -7.55 -10.92
N SER A 47 10.44 -8.50 -11.24
CA SER A 47 11.81 -8.52 -10.70
C SER A 47 12.46 -7.13 -10.81
N PRO A 48 13.20 -6.67 -9.79
CA PRO A 48 13.57 -7.35 -8.54
C PRO A 48 12.57 -7.18 -7.39
N LEU A 49 11.39 -6.61 -7.66
CA LEU A 49 10.40 -6.28 -6.62
C LEU A 49 9.26 -7.30 -6.55
N GLN A 50 9.52 -8.53 -7.02
CA GLN A 50 8.47 -9.54 -7.11
C GLN A 50 7.90 -10.00 -5.77
N HIS A 51 8.56 -9.64 -4.67
CA HIS A 51 8.06 -9.93 -3.33
C HIS A 51 6.99 -8.93 -2.87
N LEU A 52 6.78 -7.88 -3.65
CA LEU A 52 5.80 -6.83 -3.33
C LEU A 52 4.61 -6.91 -4.27
N LYS A 53 3.45 -6.56 -3.73
CA LYS A 53 2.22 -6.35 -4.49
C LYS A 53 1.91 -4.86 -4.50
N SER A 54 1.08 -4.45 -5.44
CA SER A 54 0.74 -3.03 -5.58
C SER A 54 -0.76 -2.82 -5.71
N VAL A 55 -1.20 -1.66 -5.21
CA VAL A 55 -2.56 -1.18 -5.42
C VAL A 55 -2.49 0.30 -5.79
N HIS A 56 -3.26 0.69 -6.79
CA HIS A 56 -3.28 2.09 -7.24
C HIS A 56 -4.11 2.94 -6.29
N ILE A 57 -3.58 4.13 -6.00
CA ILE A 57 -4.26 5.15 -5.21
C ILE A 57 -4.50 6.33 -6.14
N ASP A 58 -5.77 6.68 -6.36
CA ASP A 58 -6.11 7.68 -7.36
C ASP A 58 -5.54 7.30 -8.72
N LYS A 59 -5.11 8.27 -9.49
CA LYS A 59 -4.57 8.05 -10.83
C LYS A 59 -3.06 7.98 -10.86
N SER A 60 -2.40 8.54 -9.86
CA SER A 60 -0.96 8.80 -9.94
C SER A 60 -0.10 8.11 -8.91
N PHE A 61 -0.70 7.57 -7.87
CA PHE A 61 0.04 7.00 -6.75
C PHE A 61 -0.13 5.50 -6.65
N VAL A 62 0.85 4.85 -6.03
CA VAL A 62 0.85 3.41 -5.83
C VAL A 62 1.25 3.11 -4.39
N LEU A 63 0.51 2.20 -3.76
CA LEU A 63 0.81 1.70 -2.43
C LEU A 63 1.33 0.27 -2.57
N LEU A 64 2.53 0.03 -2.06
CA LEU A 64 3.17 -1.29 -2.13
C LEU A 64 3.06 -2.01 -0.80
N PHE A 65 2.86 -3.32 -0.87
CA PHE A 65 2.73 -4.12 0.33
C PHE A 65 3.26 -5.53 0.11
N SER A 66 3.65 -6.17 1.20
CA SER A 66 4.05 -7.57 1.22
C SER A 66 3.04 -8.37 2.03
N VAL A 67 2.98 -9.67 1.76
CA VAL A 67 2.03 -10.57 2.43
C VAL A 67 2.80 -11.74 3.02
N ASP A 68 2.61 -11.98 4.30
CA ASP A 68 3.13 -13.18 4.97
C ASP A 68 1.96 -14.12 5.21
N GLU A 69 1.88 -15.19 4.42
CA GLU A 69 0.77 -16.13 4.51
C GLU A 69 0.81 -16.97 5.78
N ASN A 70 1.99 -17.20 6.32
CA ASN A 70 2.10 -17.96 7.56
C ASN A 70 1.51 -17.21 8.73
N LEU A 71 1.75 -15.91 8.79
CA LEU A 71 1.23 -15.05 9.85
C LEU A 71 -0.11 -14.44 9.51
N LYS A 72 -0.57 -14.58 8.26
CA LYS A 72 -1.75 -13.90 7.76
C LYS A 72 -1.64 -12.40 8.02
N LYS A 73 -0.52 -11.83 7.58
CA LYS A 73 -0.20 -10.44 7.86
C LYS A 73 0.21 -9.71 6.59
N VAL A 74 -0.33 -8.51 6.41
CA VAL A 74 0.03 -7.60 5.31
C VAL A 74 0.87 -6.46 5.89
N THR A 75 1.99 -6.15 5.25
CA THR A 75 2.81 -5.01 5.66
C THR A 75 2.84 -4.00 4.52
N PHE A 76 2.39 -2.78 4.80
CA PHE A 76 2.43 -1.70 3.81
C PHE A 76 3.82 -1.08 3.86
N GLU A 77 4.53 -1.15 2.72
CA GLU A 77 5.96 -0.92 2.63
C GLU A 77 6.32 0.45 2.07
N GLU A 78 5.66 0.86 0.97
CA GLU A 78 5.98 2.11 0.30
C GLU A 78 4.75 2.75 -0.31
N PHE A 79 4.81 4.05 -0.44
CA PHE A 79 3.78 4.83 -1.13
C PHE A 79 4.48 5.95 -1.90
N ASP A 80 4.31 5.96 -3.21
CA ASP A 80 4.97 6.96 -4.03
C ASP A 80 4.22 7.14 -5.34
N HIS A 81 4.64 8.13 -6.09
CA HIS A 81 4.12 8.40 -7.41
C HIS A 81 4.43 7.22 -8.33
N HIS A 82 3.47 6.90 -9.19
CA HIS A 82 3.57 5.79 -10.14
C HIS A 82 4.90 5.79 -10.91
N ASP A 83 5.31 6.96 -11.40
CA ASP A 83 6.52 7.07 -12.20
C ASP A 83 7.79 6.69 -11.44
N ARG A 84 7.82 6.93 -10.14
CA ARG A 84 8.98 6.58 -9.32
C ARG A 84 9.06 5.10 -9.00
N ILE A 85 7.90 4.46 -8.92
CA ILE A 85 7.84 3.02 -8.59
C ILE A 85 8.23 2.17 -9.80
N TYR A 86 7.77 2.57 -10.99
CA TYR A 86 7.89 1.73 -12.19
C TYR A 86 9.01 2.13 -13.15
N ASN A 87 9.82 3.09 -12.77
CA ASN A 87 10.96 3.49 -13.62
C ASN A 87 12.25 2.78 -13.25
#